data_aecd77f0aa2886479fd8707707b8c001
#
_entry.id   aecd77f0aa2886479fd8707707b8c001
#
_cell.length_a   1.000
_cell.length_b   1.000
_cell.length_c   1.000
_cell.angle_alpha   90.00
_cell.angle_beta   90.00
_cell.angle_gamma   90.00
#
_symmetry.space_group_name_H-M   'P 1'
#
loop_
_entity.id
_entity.type
_entity.pdbx_description
1 polymer ?
#
loop_
_entity_poly.entity_id
_entity_poly.type
_entity_poly.pdbx_seq_one_letter_code
_entity_poly.pdbx_strand_id
1 'polypeptide(L)'
;KRFTDKMQANSLAILTSNDVMPNNADDVMGFAQNNDLFYLSGIEQDETILVLYPEAFKEENRAILFVKEVNEQTLIWEGDFLTKEQVTAISGIKNVKWIHEFEKTMQLFAFESDVFYLGHNEHIKRVTSEIKTRQDRMIDWCKEKYPLHKYDRVAKITRDLRPIKSSEEIDLIKKAVEISIKG
;
A
#
# COMPACT_ATOMS: atom_id res chain seq x y z
N LYS A 1 -4.15 5.54 12.20
CA LYS A 1 -4.99 5.39 13.40
C LYS A 1 -6.41 4.91 13.07
N ARG A 2 -7.27 5.69 12.37
CA ARG A 2 -8.67 5.29 12.04
C ARG A 2 -8.81 3.91 11.41
N PHE A 3 -7.85 3.49 10.60
CA PHE A 3 -7.82 2.15 9.97
C PHE A 3 -7.45 1.08 11.01
N THR A 4 -6.38 1.28 11.76
CA THR A 4 -5.89 0.31 12.74
C THR A 4 -6.84 0.11 13.90
N ASP A 5 -7.61 1.14 14.29
CA ASP A 5 -8.65 1.03 15.33
C ASP A 5 -9.82 0.08 14.95
N LYS A 6 -9.94 -0.28 13.66
CA LYS A 6 -10.95 -1.22 13.14
C LYS A 6 -10.41 -2.62 12.87
N MET A 7 -9.12 -2.84 13.04
CA MET A 7 -8.50 -4.16 12.89
C MET A 7 -8.83 -5.04 14.10
N GLN A 8 -8.85 -6.34 13.88
CA GLN A 8 -8.95 -7.31 14.97
C GLN A 8 -7.66 -7.29 15.80
N ALA A 9 -7.77 -7.73 17.06
CA ALA A 9 -6.60 -7.95 17.89
C ALA A 9 -5.64 -8.94 17.22
N ASN A 10 -4.35 -8.76 17.49
CA ASN A 10 -3.25 -9.57 16.99
C ASN A 10 -3.26 -9.75 15.46
N SER A 11 -3.52 -8.65 14.75
CA SER A 11 -3.58 -8.65 13.30
C SER A 11 -2.66 -7.62 12.67
N LEU A 12 -2.21 -7.91 11.45
CA LEU A 12 -1.49 -6.97 10.61
C LEU A 12 -2.20 -6.79 9.27
N ALA A 13 -1.94 -5.66 8.61
CA ALA A 13 -2.45 -5.38 7.27
C ALA A 13 -1.28 -5.14 6.32
N ILE A 14 -1.39 -5.70 5.11
CA ILE A 14 -0.43 -5.53 4.02
C ILE A 14 -1.15 -4.93 2.83
N LEU A 15 -0.70 -3.74 2.40
CA LEU A 15 -1.18 -3.07 1.20
C LEU A 15 -0.02 -2.89 0.24
N THR A 16 -0.23 -3.21 -1.04
CA THR A 16 0.80 -3.08 -2.08
C THR A 16 0.42 -2.02 -3.09
N SER A 17 1.43 -1.39 -3.70
CA SER A 17 1.24 -0.58 -4.91
C SER A 17 0.65 -1.43 -6.05
N ASN A 18 0.12 -0.76 -7.05
CA ASN A 18 -0.18 -1.40 -8.33
C ASN A 18 1.12 -1.75 -9.08
N ASP A 19 0.97 -2.49 -10.16
CA ASP A 19 2.05 -2.75 -11.11
C ASP A 19 2.22 -1.57 -12.08
N VAL A 20 3.44 -1.37 -12.56
CA VAL A 20 3.71 -0.62 -13.78
C VAL A 20 3.44 -1.56 -14.96
N MET A 21 2.55 -1.18 -15.85
CA MET A 21 2.15 -2.02 -16.98
C MET A 21 2.95 -1.64 -18.24
N PRO A 22 3.55 -2.62 -18.93
CA PRO A 22 4.26 -2.37 -20.18
C PRO A 22 3.29 -1.90 -21.27
N ASN A 23 3.74 -1.01 -22.12
CA ASN A 23 3.03 -0.55 -23.32
C ASN A 23 3.69 -1.17 -24.58
N ASN A 24 4.58 -0.45 -25.23
CA ASN A 24 5.30 -0.91 -26.42
C ASN A 24 6.81 -0.70 -26.26
N ALA A 25 7.62 -1.63 -26.72
CA ALA A 25 9.09 -1.61 -26.60
C ALA A 25 9.52 -1.41 -25.13
N ASP A 26 10.20 -0.33 -24.83
CA ASP A 26 10.66 0.07 -23.50
C ASP A 26 9.73 1.07 -22.81
N ASP A 27 8.57 1.39 -23.40
CA ASP A 27 7.59 2.31 -22.84
C ASP A 27 6.66 1.61 -21.85
N VAL A 28 6.12 2.38 -20.91
CA VAL A 28 5.16 1.93 -19.90
C VAL A 28 3.92 2.82 -19.86
N MET A 29 2.79 2.23 -19.49
CA MET A 29 1.58 3.00 -19.23
C MET A 29 1.78 3.89 -18.01
N GLY A 30 1.11 5.05 -17.99
CA GLY A 30 1.13 5.94 -16.83
C GLY A 30 0.79 5.19 -15.55
N PHE A 31 1.64 5.30 -14.54
CA PHE A 31 1.43 4.64 -13.25
C PHE A 31 0.21 5.24 -12.54
N ALA A 32 -0.63 4.38 -12.01
CA ALA A 32 -1.73 4.74 -11.13
C ALA A 32 -1.63 3.93 -9.84
N GLN A 33 -1.53 4.63 -8.72
CA GLN A 33 -1.37 4.00 -7.41
C GLN A 33 -2.64 3.25 -6.98
N ASN A 34 -2.45 2.21 -6.17
CA ASN A 34 -3.54 1.56 -5.45
C ASN A 34 -4.22 2.57 -4.52
N ASN A 35 -5.53 2.76 -4.70
CA ASN A 35 -6.29 3.78 -3.99
C ASN A 35 -6.28 3.63 -2.47
N ASP A 36 -6.22 2.41 -1.93
CA ASP A 36 -6.22 2.18 -0.50
C ASP A 36 -4.84 2.44 0.10
N LEU A 37 -3.78 2.05 -0.62
CA LEU A 37 -2.41 2.40 -0.23
C LEU A 37 -2.20 3.91 -0.26
N PHE A 38 -2.62 4.58 -1.34
CA PHE A 38 -2.52 6.03 -1.47
C PHE A 38 -3.30 6.74 -0.34
N TYR A 39 -4.55 6.32 -0.08
CA TYR A 39 -5.38 6.89 0.99
C TYR A 39 -4.73 6.80 2.37
N LEU A 40 -3.99 5.73 2.66
CA LEU A 40 -3.38 5.50 3.96
C LEU A 40 -1.97 6.08 4.09
N SER A 41 -1.25 6.28 3.00
CA SER A 41 0.16 6.70 3.02
C SER A 41 0.46 8.01 2.29
N GLY A 42 -0.37 8.41 1.32
CA GLY A 42 -0.09 9.52 0.41
C GLY A 42 1.03 9.26 -0.59
N ILE A 43 1.57 8.03 -0.66
CA ILE A 43 2.70 7.69 -1.54
C ILE A 43 2.19 7.24 -2.90
N GLU A 44 2.64 7.94 -3.96
CA GLU A 44 2.32 7.63 -5.35
C GLU A 44 3.58 7.14 -6.08
N GLN A 45 4.03 5.96 -5.70
CA GLN A 45 5.21 5.30 -6.27
C GLN A 45 4.95 3.80 -6.36
N ASP A 46 5.44 3.18 -7.43
CA ASP A 46 5.43 1.73 -7.59
C ASP A 46 6.36 1.05 -6.56
N GLU A 47 6.38 -0.27 -6.57
CA GLU A 47 7.20 -1.09 -5.65
C GLU A 47 7.13 -0.64 -4.19
N THR A 48 5.94 -0.13 -3.77
CA THR A 48 5.68 0.30 -2.41
C THR A 48 4.79 -0.71 -1.68
N ILE A 49 5.15 -1.03 -0.43
CA ILE A 49 4.34 -1.88 0.46
C ILE A 49 4.15 -1.14 1.78
N LEU A 50 2.92 -1.04 2.24
CA LEU A 50 2.58 -0.55 3.57
C LEU A 50 2.21 -1.73 4.46
N VAL A 51 2.88 -1.86 5.59
CA VAL A 51 2.53 -2.80 6.65
C VAL A 51 2.08 -2.03 7.88
N LEU A 52 0.89 -2.38 8.38
CA LEU A 52 0.32 -1.83 9.61
C LEU A 52 0.17 -2.97 10.62
N TYR A 53 0.87 -2.89 11.74
CA TYR A 53 0.79 -3.86 12.83
C TYR A 53 0.62 -3.11 14.17
N PRO A 54 -0.62 -2.72 14.56
CA PRO A 54 -0.85 -1.83 15.69
C PRO A 54 -0.36 -2.37 17.03
N GLU A 55 -0.30 -3.69 17.19
CA GLU A 55 0.16 -4.36 18.41
C GLU A 55 1.64 -4.75 18.39
N ALA A 56 2.40 -4.31 17.38
CA ALA A 56 3.84 -4.54 17.35
C ALA A 56 4.50 -4.06 18.66
N PHE A 57 5.34 -4.90 19.24
CA PHE A 57 6.04 -4.64 20.52
C PHE A 57 6.81 -3.31 20.48
N LYS A 58 7.55 -3.08 19.38
CA LYS A 58 8.22 -1.80 19.13
C LYS A 58 7.28 -0.85 18.43
N GLU A 59 7.06 0.33 19.01
CA GLU A 59 6.16 1.33 18.46
C GLU A 59 6.52 1.73 17.01
N GLU A 60 7.81 1.82 16.70
CA GLU A 60 8.31 2.11 15.35
C GLU A 60 7.88 1.09 14.29
N ASN A 61 7.55 -0.14 14.72
CA ASN A 61 7.12 -1.23 13.84
C ASN A 61 5.60 -1.28 13.63
N ARG A 62 4.83 -0.39 14.27
CA ARG A 62 3.36 -0.34 14.11
C ARG A 62 2.92 0.13 12.74
N ALA A 63 3.77 0.87 12.04
CA ALA A 63 3.56 1.27 10.66
C ALA A 63 4.91 1.33 9.94
N ILE A 64 5.06 0.55 8.87
CA ILE A 64 6.29 0.49 8.09
C ILE A 64 5.93 0.66 6.61
N LEU A 65 6.66 1.55 5.94
CA LEU A 65 6.65 1.65 4.48
C LEU A 65 7.92 1.01 3.92
N PHE A 66 7.73 0.10 2.98
CA PHE A 66 8.81 -0.48 2.19
C PHE A 66 8.76 0.15 0.80
N VAL A 67 9.89 0.66 0.34
CA VAL A 67 10.01 1.35 -0.94
C VAL A 67 11.21 0.81 -1.73
N LYS A 68 11.18 1.01 -3.04
CA LYS A 68 12.30 0.67 -3.92
C LYS A 68 13.56 1.39 -3.47
N GLU A 69 14.68 0.68 -3.49
CA GLU A 69 15.99 1.27 -3.17
C GLU A 69 16.41 2.23 -4.27
N VAL A 70 16.75 3.44 -3.86
CA VAL A 70 17.24 4.49 -4.75
C VAL A 70 18.76 4.52 -4.70
N ASN A 71 19.41 4.30 -5.83
CA ASN A 71 20.84 4.49 -6.03
C ASN A 71 21.09 5.41 -7.23
N GLU A 72 22.33 5.83 -7.42
CA GLU A 72 22.69 6.75 -8.51
C GLU A 72 22.32 6.22 -9.90
N GLN A 73 22.41 4.91 -10.12
CA GLN A 73 22.04 4.28 -11.39
C GLN A 73 20.53 4.28 -11.59
N THR A 74 19.75 4.01 -10.53
CA THR A 74 18.29 4.04 -10.57
C THR A 74 17.76 5.43 -10.93
N LEU A 75 18.34 6.48 -10.35
CA LEU A 75 17.98 7.88 -10.63
C LEU A 75 18.22 8.27 -12.10
N ILE A 76 19.29 7.76 -12.71
CA ILE A 76 19.64 8.11 -14.10
C ILE A 76 18.68 7.42 -15.10
N TRP A 77 18.28 6.18 -14.85
CA TRP A 77 17.58 5.34 -15.83
C TRP A 77 16.08 5.20 -15.60
N GLU A 78 15.62 5.29 -14.36
CA GLU A 78 14.23 4.96 -14.00
C GLU A 78 13.43 6.18 -13.50
N GLY A 79 14.03 7.36 -13.42
CA GLY A 79 13.37 8.59 -12.99
C GLY A 79 13.44 8.85 -11.49
N ASP A 80 12.69 9.86 -11.03
CA ASP A 80 12.72 10.35 -9.65
C ASP A 80 11.92 9.45 -8.71
N PHE A 81 12.60 8.53 -8.03
CA PHE A 81 12.02 7.80 -6.89
C PHE A 81 12.17 8.61 -5.60
N LEU A 82 11.20 8.46 -4.72
CA LEU A 82 11.22 9.13 -3.42
C LEU A 82 12.29 8.55 -2.51
N THR A 83 13.07 9.41 -1.86
CA THR A 83 13.99 9.00 -0.79
C THR A 83 13.21 8.64 0.47
N LYS A 84 13.85 7.94 1.42
CA LYS A 84 13.22 7.61 2.72
C LYS A 84 12.74 8.85 3.48
N GLU A 85 13.49 9.95 3.39
CA GLU A 85 13.17 11.22 4.01
C GLU A 85 11.92 11.85 3.37
N GLN A 86 11.81 11.83 2.04
CA GLN A 86 10.64 12.30 1.31
C GLN A 86 9.41 11.46 1.61
N VAL A 87 9.56 10.12 1.62
CA VAL A 87 8.49 9.20 2.01
C VAL A 87 8.00 9.49 3.43
N THR A 88 8.92 9.71 4.37
CA THR A 88 8.58 10.07 5.75
C THR A 88 7.86 11.42 5.81
N ALA A 89 8.31 12.42 5.07
CA ALA A 89 7.71 13.75 5.04
C ALA A 89 6.28 13.73 4.49
N ILE A 90 6.03 12.94 3.44
CA ILE A 90 4.71 12.81 2.80
C ILE A 90 3.75 11.99 3.68
N SER A 91 4.19 10.82 4.14
CA SER A 91 3.32 9.85 4.82
C SER A 91 3.18 10.08 6.31
N GLY A 92 4.13 10.76 6.95
CA GLY A 92 4.26 10.85 8.40
C GLY A 92 4.73 9.55 9.06
N ILE A 93 4.99 8.49 8.29
CA ILE A 93 5.49 7.20 8.79
C ILE A 93 7.01 7.28 8.92
N LYS A 94 7.52 7.12 10.14
CA LYS A 94 8.95 7.27 10.42
C LYS A 94 9.78 6.05 10.04
N ASN A 95 9.19 4.86 10.08
CA ASN A 95 9.90 3.61 9.75
C ASN A 95 9.75 3.32 8.26
N VAL A 96 10.73 3.77 7.49
CA VAL A 96 10.82 3.52 6.05
C VAL A 96 11.99 2.59 5.76
N LYS A 97 11.73 1.48 5.12
CA LYS A 97 12.70 0.43 4.77
C LYS A 97 12.78 0.23 3.27
N TRP A 98 13.86 -0.40 2.83
CA TRP A 98 13.97 -0.86 1.46
C TRP A 98 13.13 -2.12 1.21
N ILE A 99 12.61 -2.28 0.00
CA ILE A 99 11.68 -3.37 -0.32
C ILE A 99 12.29 -4.76 -0.11
N HIS A 100 13.59 -4.92 -0.28
CA HIS A 100 14.28 -6.18 -0.04
C HIS A 100 14.28 -6.61 1.44
N GLU A 101 14.00 -5.70 2.38
CA GLU A 101 13.88 -6.00 3.81
C GLU A 101 12.49 -6.56 4.19
N PHE A 102 11.52 -6.54 3.24
CA PHE A 102 10.13 -6.90 3.50
C PHE A 102 9.99 -8.33 4.00
N GLU A 103 10.54 -9.31 3.30
CA GLU A 103 10.39 -10.73 3.67
C GLU A 103 10.94 -11.02 5.06
N LYS A 104 12.12 -10.49 5.39
CA LYS A 104 12.73 -10.66 6.72
C LYS A 104 11.88 -10.03 7.82
N THR A 105 11.30 -8.87 7.55
CA THR A 105 10.41 -8.20 8.51
C THR A 105 9.12 -9.01 8.71
N MET A 106 8.55 -9.53 7.61
CA MET A 106 7.33 -10.33 7.67
C MET A 106 7.52 -11.65 8.41
N GLN A 107 8.69 -12.29 8.33
CA GLN A 107 8.97 -13.50 9.11
C GLN A 107 8.82 -13.25 10.61
N LEU A 108 9.27 -12.09 11.10
CA LEU A 108 9.12 -11.73 12.52
C LEU A 108 7.66 -11.46 12.88
N PHE A 109 6.95 -10.68 12.05
CA PHE A 109 5.57 -10.31 12.31
C PHE A 109 4.59 -11.47 12.20
N ALA A 110 4.83 -12.37 11.25
CA ALA A 110 4.02 -13.58 11.11
C ALA A 110 4.13 -14.50 12.32
N PHE A 111 5.27 -14.53 12.99
CA PHE A 111 5.44 -15.31 14.23
C PHE A 111 4.60 -14.74 15.38
N GLU A 112 4.35 -13.43 15.38
CA GLU A 112 3.68 -12.73 16.48
C GLU A 112 2.18 -12.48 16.21
N SER A 113 1.70 -12.58 14.95
CA SER A 113 0.35 -12.23 14.56
C SER A 113 -0.48 -13.45 14.11
N ASP A 114 -1.80 -13.37 14.27
CA ASP A 114 -2.72 -14.46 13.92
C ASP A 114 -3.50 -14.19 12.62
N VAL A 115 -3.69 -12.91 12.26
CA VAL A 115 -4.59 -12.50 11.16
C VAL A 115 -3.89 -11.53 10.22
N PHE A 116 -3.95 -11.80 8.92
CA PHE A 116 -3.46 -10.91 7.87
C PHE A 116 -4.63 -10.28 7.12
N TYR A 117 -4.73 -8.96 7.16
CA TYR A 117 -5.58 -8.19 6.26
C TYR A 117 -4.85 -7.93 4.95
N LEU A 118 -5.39 -8.46 3.85
CA LEU A 118 -4.79 -8.32 2.53
C LEU A 118 -5.66 -7.47 1.60
N GLY A 119 -5.00 -6.64 0.78
CA GLY A 119 -5.65 -5.89 -0.27
C GLY A 119 -5.97 -6.79 -1.46
N HIS A 120 -7.17 -6.62 -2.04
CA HIS A 120 -7.58 -7.28 -3.27
C HIS A 120 -8.61 -6.42 -4.00
N ASN A 121 -8.52 -6.36 -5.33
CA ASN A 121 -9.53 -5.67 -6.12
C ASN A 121 -10.78 -6.56 -6.24
N GLU A 122 -11.81 -6.23 -5.47
CA GLU A 122 -13.08 -6.99 -5.40
C GLU A 122 -14.16 -6.42 -6.34
N HIS A 123 -13.83 -5.46 -7.21
CA HIS A 123 -14.82 -4.85 -8.07
C HIS A 123 -15.36 -5.83 -9.11
N ILE A 124 -16.71 -5.90 -9.23
CA ILE A 124 -17.40 -6.84 -10.14
C ILE A 124 -17.07 -6.65 -11.63
N LYS A 125 -16.61 -5.45 -12.01
CA LYS A 125 -16.16 -5.14 -13.38
C LYS A 125 -14.67 -5.45 -13.62
N ARG A 126 -14.01 -6.14 -12.70
CA ARG A 126 -12.66 -6.65 -12.94
C ARG A 126 -12.70 -7.68 -14.07
N VAL A 127 -12.21 -7.28 -15.23
CA VAL A 127 -12.35 -8.05 -16.47
C VAL A 127 -11.12 -8.92 -16.76
N THR A 128 -9.95 -8.56 -16.22
CA THR A 128 -8.70 -9.27 -16.49
C THR A 128 -8.39 -10.29 -15.40
N SER A 129 -9.01 -11.47 -15.49
CA SER A 129 -8.70 -12.59 -14.59
C SER A 129 -7.36 -13.29 -14.93
N GLU A 130 -6.82 -13.05 -16.10
CA GLU A 130 -5.63 -13.75 -16.61
C GLU A 130 -4.32 -13.12 -16.13
N ILE A 131 -4.32 -11.83 -15.76
CA ILE A 131 -3.13 -11.14 -15.28
C ILE A 131 -3.17 -11.10 -13.75
N LYS A 132 -2.22 -11.80 -13.11
CA LYS A 132 -2.01 -11.71 -11.67
C LYS A 132 -1.43 -10.34 -11.31
N THR A 133 -2.22 -9.52 -10.65
CA THR A 133 -1.78 -8.22 -10.12
C THR A 133 -0.79 -8.41 -8.96
N ARG A 134 -0.09 -7.34 -8.58
CA ARG A 134 0.79 -7.35 -7.41
C ARG A 134 0.04 -7.76 -6.14
N GLN A 135 -1.20 -7.35 -5.98
CA GLN A 135 -2.05 -7.77 -4.86
C GLN A 135 -2.30 -9.28 -4.88
N ASP A 136 -2.60 -9.86 -6.04
CA ASP A 136 -2.82 -11.30 -6.18
C ASP A 136 -1.54 -12.08 -5.85
N ARG A 137 -0.39 -11.63 -6.34
CA ARG A 137 0.91 -12.25 -6.03
C ARG A 137 1.24 -12.16 -4.54
N MET A 138 0.93 -11.03 -3.88
CA MET A 138 1.10 -10.89 -2.44
C MET A 138 0.21 -11.85 -1.65
N ILE A 139 -1.05 -12.03 -2.07
CA ILE A 139 -1.97 -12.99 -1.47
C ILE A 139 -1.44 -14.41 -1.60
N ASP A 140 -0.99 -14.79 -2.80
CA ASP A 140 -0.42 -16.12 -3.06
C ASP A 140 0.83 -16.34 -2.19
N TRP A 141 1.73 -15.37 -2.16
CA TRP A 141 2.95 -15.41 -1.34
C TRP A 141 2.63 -15.57 0.16
N CYS A 142 1.69 -14.80 0.69
CA CYS A 142 1.30 -14.91 2.09
C CYS A 142 0.73 -16.30 2.39
N LYS A 143 -0.17 -16.83 1.55
CA LYS A 143 -0.79 -18.13 1.75
C LYS A 143 0.20 -19.30 1.62
N GLU A 144 1.18 -19.16 0.75
CA GLU A 144 2.25 -20.15 0.59
C GLU A 144 3.19 -20.17 1.81
N LYS A 145 3.63 -18.98 2.26
CA LYS A 145 4.59 -18.86 3.37
C LYS A 145 3.95 -19.07 4.75
N TYR A 146 2.69 -18.67 4.92
CA TYR A 146 1.98 -18.64 6.20
C TYR A 146 0.62 -19.34 6.14
N PRO A 147 0.55 -20.62 5.72
CA PRO A 147 -0.71 -21.30 5.40
C PRO A 147 -1.66 -21.50 6.59
N LEU A 148 -1.16 -21.38 7.81
CA LEU A 148 -1.94 -21.58 9.03
C LEU A 148 -2.50 -20.27 9.63
N HIS A 149 -2.18 -19.12 9.04
CA HIS A 149 -2.73 -17.82 9.46
C HIS A 149 -4.15 -17.65 8.96
N LYS A 150 -4.91 -16.81 9.65
CA LYS A 150 -6.21 -16.35 9.19
C LYS A 150 -6.04 -15.18 8.22
N TYR A 151 -6.89 -15.11 7.20
CA TYR A 151 -6.87 -14.05 6.21
C TYR A 151 -8.18 -13.30 6.20
N ASP A 152 -8.11 -11.97 6.17
CA ASP A 152 -9.27 -11.10 6.03
C ASP A 152 -8.96 -9.98 5.00
N ARG A 153 -9.98 -9.19 4.67
CA ARG A 153 -9.96 -8.23 3.56
C ARG A 153 -9.78 -6.80 4.07
N VAL A 154 -8.78 -6.10 3.55
CA VAL A 154 -8.62 -4.65 3.75
C VAL A 154 -9.88 -3.88 3.34
N ALA A 155 -10.56 -4.33 2.29
CA ALA A 155 -11.78 -3.71 1.77
C ALA A 155 -12.91 -3.57 2.79
N LYS A 156 -12.99 -4.46 3.79
CA LYS A 156 -13.98 -4.33 4.88
C LYS A 156 -13.80 -3.03 5.67
N ILE A 157 -12.54 -2.67 5.91
CA ILE A 157 -12.19 -1.49 6.72
C ILE A 157 -12.23 -0.23 5.85
N THR A 158 -11.64 -0.25 4.67
CA THR A 158 -11.58 0.94 3.79
C THR A 158 -12.95 1.36 3.29
N ARG A 159 -13.85 0.40 3.03
CA ARG A 159 -15.24 0.67 2.68
C ARG A 159 -15.98 1.50 3.74
N ASP A 160 -15.67 1.30 5.02
CA ASP A 160 -16.32 2.02 6.11
C ASP A 160 -15.65 3.36 6.41
N LEU A 161 -14.37 3.52 6.04
CA LEU A 161 -13.61 4.75 6.29
C LEU A 161 -13.78 5.80 5.20
N ARG A 162 -13.70 5.41 3.94
CA ARG A 162 -13.65 6.32 2.79
C ARG A 162 -14.94 7.08 2.47
N PRO A 163 -16.14 6.58 2.79
CA PRO A 163 -17.37 7.36 2.57
C PRO A 163 -17.45 8.64 3.41
N ILE A 164 -16.91 8.62 4.63
CA ILE A 164 -16.93 9.77 5.53
C ILE A 164 -15.66 10.57 5.34
N LYS A 165 -15.79 11.71 4.65
CA LYS A 165 -14.68 12.62 4.31
C LYS A 165 -14.32 13.51 5.49
N SER A 166 -13.02 13.80 5.64
CA SER A 166 -12.54 14.86 6.52
C SER A 166 -12.82 16.25 5.93
N SER A 167 -12.61 17.31 6.72
CA SER A 167 -12.71 18.69 6.23
C SER A 167 -11.73 18.97 5.09
N GLU A 168 -10.50 18.47 5.22
CA GLU A 168 -9.44 18.62 4.22
C GLU A 168 -9.80 17.90 2.90
N GLU A 169 -10.33 16.67 3.00
CA GLU A 169 -10.80 15.92 1.83
C GLU A 169 -11.96 16.64 1.13
N ILE A 170 -12.89 17.22 1.89
CA ILE A 170 -14.00 18.01 1.35
C ILE A 170 -13.46 19.25 0.61
N ASP A 171 -12.48 19.96 1.15
CA ASP A 171 -11.90 21.13 0.53
C ASP A 171 -11.15 20.80 -0.77
N LEU A 172 -10.45 19.65 -0.81
CA LEU A 172 -9.82 19.14 -2.03
C LEU A 172 -10.86 18.78 -3.10
N ILE A 173 -11.96 18.13 -2.71
CA ILE A 173 -13.07 17.80 -3.62
C ILE A 173 -13.69 19.07 -4.20
N LYS A 174 -13.94 20.10 -3.38
CA LYS A 174 -14.45 21.40 -3.84
C LYS A 174 -13.53 22.03 -4.88
N LYS A 175 -12.22 22.06 -4.62
CA LYS A 175 -11.22 22.57 -5.59
C LYS A 175 -11.26 21.79 -6.91
N ALA A 176 -11.33 20.47 -6.85
CA ALA A 176 -11.42 19.64 -8.05
C ALA A 176 -12.70 19.95 -8.86
N VAL A 177 -13.84 20.11 -8.18
CA VAL A 177 -15.11 20.51 -8.82
C VAL A 177 -15.00 21.89 -9.46
N GLU A 178 -14.40 22.88 -8.77
CA GLU A 178 -14.20 24.23 -9.33
C GLU A 178 -13.35 24.22 -10.60
N ILE A 179 -12.31 23.38 -10.66
CA ILE A 179 -11.48 23.19 -11.86
C ILE A 179 -12.34 22.60 -13.00
N SER A 180 -13.12 21.56 -12.70
CA SER A 180 -13.96 20.88 -13.68
C SER A 180 -15.09 21.78 -14.25
N ILE A 181 -15.56 22.76 -13.46
CA ILE A 181 -16.58 23.73 -13.92
C ILE A 181 -15.96 24.77 -14.87
N LYS A 182 -14.66 25.07 -14.74
CA LYS A 182 -13.96 26.06 -15.57
C LYS A 182 -13.42 25.49 -16.90
N GLY A 183 -13.25 24.19 -17.01
CA GLY A 183 -12.82 23.49 -18.23
C GLY A 183 -14.00 22.98 -19.03
#